data_0b455e30462f50bb1c297c2a0e386593
#
_entry.id   0b455e30462f50bb1c297c2a0e386593
#
_cell.length_a   1.000
_cell.length_b   1.000
_cell.length_c   1.000
_cell.angle_alpha   90.00
_cell.angle_beta   90.00
_cell.angle_gamma   90.00
#
_symmetry.space_group_name_H-M   'P 1'
#
loop_
_entity.id
_entity.type
_entity.pdbx_description
1 polymer ?
#
loop_
_entity_poly.entity_id
_entity_poly.type
_entity_poly.pdbx_seq_one_letter_code
_entity_poly.pdbx_strand_id
1 'polypeptide(L)'
;YNDSLYRAKSLPEETVAHEIAHQWFGDAVTEDDWHHLWLSEGFATYLAAMWAEQTGGAAALAAAMRANAEAYFKSSAVERPILDPNVRHLDSLLNENNYQKGAWVLHQLRGMIGDSGFVTGLRNYYQRYRDGTALSADFAKVMSEAAGRDLDWYFRQALTQPGYPVLAVSASREGGKLVIEVRQAQKSEWGTYRLPGLELMLDGKLVRMDVDGPTQRKAFDGFSKVPSKIEVDPNGRWLLKRKA
;
A
#
# COMPACT_ATOMS: atom_id res chain seq x y z
N TYR A 1 7.07 -17.88 -16.71
CA TYR A 1 6.88 -18.94 -15.71
C TYR A 1 8.19 -19.70 -15.48
N ASN A 2 8.52 -19.95 -14.21
CA ASN A 2 9.68 -20.78 -13.86
C ASN A 2 9.38 -22.24 -14.20
N ASP A 3 10.35 -22.97 -14.79
CA ASP A 3 10.26 -24.39 -15.12
C ASP A 3 9.77 -25.30 -13.98
N SER A 4 10.03 -24.92 -12.73
CA SER A 4 9.57 -25.66 -11.55
C SER A 4 8.04 -25.65 -11.41
N LEU A 5 7.37 -24.56 -11.77
CA LEU A 5 5.90 -24.44 -11.76
C LEU A 5 5.25 -25.30 -12.85
N TYR A 6 5.92 -25.39 -14.01
CA TYR A 6 5.46 -26.26 -15.10
C TYR A 6 5.56 -27.75 -14.73
N ARG A 7 6.61 -28.15 -14.00
CA ARG A 7 6.82 -29.51 -13.52
C ARG A 7 5.86 -29.90 -12.38
N ALA A 8 5.40 -28.92 -11.58
CA ALA A 8 4.47 -29.17 -10.48
C ALA A 8 3.03 -29.52 -10.92
N LYS A 9 2.72 -29.45 -12.23
CA LYS A 9 1.38 -29.71 -12.83
C LYS A 9 0.22 -28.90 -12.21
N SER A 10 0.51 -27.87 -11.43
CA SER A 10 -0.49 -26.93 -10.91
C SER A 10 0.16 -25.54 -10.81
N LEU A 11 -0.35 -24.60 -11.61
CA LEU A 11 -0.04 -23.19 -11.45
C LEU A 11 -0.96 -22.63 -10.35
N PRO A 12 -0.43 -21.96 -9.32
CA PRO A 12 -1.26 -21.24 -8.38
C PRO A 12 -2.14 -20.24 -9.14
N GLU A 13 -3.43 -20.18 -8.81
CA GLU A 13 -4.37 -19.25 -9.45
C GLU A 13 -3.90 -17.79 -9.36
N GLU A 14 -3.30 -17.42 -8.23
CA GLU A 14 -2.68 -16.10 -8.04
C GLU A 14 -1.61 -15.80 -9.09
N THR A 15 -0.73 -16.77 -9.37
CA THR A 15 0.31 -16.61 -10.41
C THR A 15 -0.30 -16.44 -11.79
N VAL A 16 -1.33 -17.23 -12.12
CA VAL A 16 -2.03 -17.09 -13.42
C VAL A 16 -2.69 -15.71 -13.54
N ALA A 17 -3.37 -15.26 -12.49
CA ALA A 17 -3.99 -13.94 -12.46
C ALA A 17 -2.97 -12.80 -12.61
N HIS A 18 -1.80 -12.92 -11.96
CA HIS A 18 -0.69 -11.98 -12.08
C HIS A 18 -0.20 -11.88 -13.54
N GLU A 19 0.12 -13.00 -14.16
CA GLU A 19 0.61 -13.01 -15.54
C GLU A 19 -0.45 -12.51 -16.55
N ILE A 20 -1.72 -12.81 -16.32
CA ILE A 20 -2.81 -12.28 -17.15
C ILE A 20 -2.91 -10.75 -17.00
N ALA A 21 -2.70 -10.22 -15.79
CA ALA A 21 -2.78 -8.78 -15.54
C ALA A 21 -1.71 -7.99 -16.31
N HIS A 22 -0.56 -8.59 -16.58
CA HIS A 22 0.50 -7.98 -17.40
C HIS A 22 0.04 -7.59 -18.79
N GLN A 23 -0.99 -8.25 -19.36
CA GLN A 23 -1.54 -7.86 -20.68
C GLN A 23 -2.04 -6.41 -20.72
N TRP A 24 -2.47 -5.85 -19.57
CA TRP A 24 -2.87 -4.47 -19.45
C TRP A 24 -1.74 -3.57 -18.93
N PHE A 25 -1.02 -4.05 -17.88
CA PHE A 25 0.02 -3.28 -17.18
C PHE A 25 1.33 -4.08 -17.19
N GLY A 26 2.23 -3.64 -18.05
CA GLY A 26 3.47 -4.31 -18.45
C GLY A 26 3.56 -4.40 -19.96
N ASP A 27 2.54 -4.96 -20.62
CA ASP A 27 2.52 -5.14 -22.08
C ASP A 27 1.86 -3.95 -22.78
N ALA A 28 0.55 -3.73 -22.56
CA ALA A 28 -0.17 -2.65 -23.26
C ALA A 28 0.19 -1.24 -22.73
N VAL A 29 0.46 -1.09 -21.47
CA VAL A 29 1.06 0.10 -20.87
C VAL A 29 2.36 -0.33 -20.22
N THR A 30 3.50 0.06 -20.79
CA THR A 30 4.83 -0.32 -20.33
C THR A 30 5.46 0.83 -19.56
N GLU A 31 6.31 0.57 -18.60
CA GLU A 31 7.14 1.59 -17.96
C GLU A 31 8.17 2.16 -18.95
N ASP A 32 8.31 3.48 -18.98
CA ASP A 32 9.28 4.17 -19.86
C ASP A 32 10.74 4.03 -19.39
N ASP A 33 10.93 3.71 -18.11
CA ASP A 33 12.21 3.45 -17.47
C ASP A 33 12.07 2.27 -16.50
N TRP A 34 13.00 1.34 -16.54
CA TRP A 34 13.02 0.16 -15.67
C TRP A 34 12.98 0.46 -14.18
N HIS A 35 13.43 1.63 -13.73
CA HIS A 35 13.29 2.05 -12.33
C HIS A 35 11.82 2.23 -11.92
N HIS A 36 10.91 2.30 -12.88
CA HIS A 36 9.47 2.36 -12.67
C HIS A 36 8.76 0.99 -12.80
N LEU A 37 9.50 -0.12 -12.72
CA LEU A 37 9.00 -1.50 -12.88
C LEU A 37 7.79 -1.84 -11.97
N TRP A 38 7.59 -1.13 -10.88
CA TRP A 38 6.40 -1.28 -10.04
C TRP A 38 5.08 -0.99 -10.79
N LEU A 39 5.12 -0.20 -11.89
CA LEU A 39 3.96 0.06 -12.76
C LEU A 39 3.52 -1.19 -13.51
N SER A 40 4.40 -2.16 -13.68
CA SER A 40 4.12 -3.49 -14.21
C SER A 40 3.86 -4.48 -13.06
N GLU A 41 4.86 -4.77 -12.26
CA GLU A 41 4.85 -5.84 -11.26
C GLU A 41 3.93 -5.55 -10.06
N GLY A 42 3.91 -4.32 -9.58
CA GLY A 42 3.02 -3.91 -8.50
C GLY A 42 1.55 -3.95 -8.92
N PHE A 43 1.27 -3.57 -10.16
CA PHE A 43 -0.07 -3.67 -10.74
C PHE A 43 -0.50 -5.12 -10.88
N ALA A 44 0.33 -5.98 -11.48
CA ALA A 44 0.01 -7.38 -11.66
C ALA A 44 -0.21 -8.08 -10.30
N THR A 45 0.64 -7.79 -9.30
CA THR A 45 0.49 -8.32 -7.94
C THR A 45 -0.82 -7.85 -7.28
N TYR A 46 -1.20 -6.57 -7.43
CA TYR A 46 -2.44 -6.06 -6.84
C TYR A 46 -3.69 -6.56 -7.58
N LEU A 47 -3.64 -6.64 -8.91
CA LEU A 47 -4.76 -7.17 -9.69
C LEU A 47 -5.00 -8.66 -9.41
N ALA A 48 -3.95 -9.45 -9.15
CA ALA A 48 -4.10 -10.82 -8.67
C ALA A 48 -4.81 -10.86 -7.29
N ALA A 49 -4.48 -9.93 -6.38
CA ALA A 49 -5.19 -9.80 -5.11
C ALA A 49 -6.66 -9.34 -5.29
N MET A 50 -6.94 -8.45 -6.26
CA MET A 50 -8.32 -8.07 -6.62
C MET A 50 -9.10 -9.24 -7.26
N TRP A 51 -8.43 -10.11 -8.01
CA TRP A 51 -9.03 -11.35 -8.48
C TRP A 51 -9.44 -12.26 -7.31
N ALA A 52 -8.56 -12.41 -6.30
CA ALA A 52 -8.91 -13.14 -5.08
C ALA A 52 -10.10 -12.50 -4.35
N GLU A 53 -10.22 -11.15 -4.35
CA GLU A 53 -11.40 -10.46 -3.83
C GLU A 53 -12.68 -10.83 -4.59
N GLN A 54 -12.61 -10.86 -5.92
CA GLN A 54 -13.76 -11.18 -6.77
C GLN A 54 -14.26 -12.62 -6.57
N THR A 55 -13.35 -13.55 -6.32
CA THR A 55 -13.66 -14.98 -6.19
C THR A 55 -13.92 -15.42 -4.73
N GLY A 56 -13.23 -14.80 -3.77
CA GLY A 56 -13.28 -15.18 -2.34
C GLY A 56 -13.70 -14.06 -1.39
N GLY A 57 -14.09 -12.89 -1.92
CA GLY A 57 -14.58 -11.75 -1.13
C GLY A 57 -13.47 -10.96 -0.42
N ALA A 58 -13.90 -9.98 0.38
CA ALA A 58 -13.00 -9.07 1.09
C ALA A 58 -11.99 -9.78 2.02
N ALA A 59 -12.36 -10.94 2.57
CA ALA A 59 -11.46 -11.73 3.41
C ALA A 59 -10.28 -12.31 2.61
N ALA A 60 -10.49 -12.69 1.36
CA ALA A 60 -9.44 -13.18 0.47
C ALA A 60 -8.49 -12.05 0.07
N LEU A 61 -9.00 -10.86 -0.29
CA LEU A 61 -8.16 -9.68 -0.50
C LEU A 61 -7.30 -9.37 0.74
N ALA A 62 -7.92 -9.32 1.91
CA ALA A 62 -7.20 -9.04 3.15
C ALA A 62 -6.12 -10.10 3.46
N ALA A 63 -6.36 -11.37 3.12
CA ALA A 63 -5.36 -12.43 3.26
C ALA A 63 -4.20 -12.26 2.27
N ALA A 64 -4.48 -11.99 0.99
CA ALA A 64 -3.47 -11.73 -0.03
C ALA A 64 -2.60 -10.52 0.33
N MET A 65 -3.23 -9.40 0.73
CA MET A 65 -2.49 -8.19 1.12
C MET A 65 -1.65 -8.39 2.39
N ARG A 66 -2.12 -9.19 3.36
CA ARG A 66 -1.30 -9.56 4.52
C ARG A 66 -0.09 -10.41 4.12
N ALA A 67 -0.27 -11.37 3.22
CA ALA A 67 0.85 -12.18 2.72
C ALA A 67 1.90 -11.30 2.03
N ASN A 68 1.47 -10.36 1.19
CA ASN A 68 2.35 -9.37 0.56
C ASN A 68 3.09 -8.50 1.60
N ALA A 69 2.39 -8.03 2.64
CA ALA A 69 3.03 -7.27 3.71
C ALA A 69 4.10 -8.11 4.45
N GLU A 70 3.78 -9.36 4.80
CA GLU A 70 4.71 -10.26 5.49
C GLU A 70 5.95 -10.58 4.64
N ALA A 71 5.80 -10.78 3.34
CA ALA A 71 6.92 -10.96 2.43
C ALA A 71 7.81 -9.71 2.42
N TYR A 72 7.21 -8.54 2.20
CA TYR A 72 7.93 -7.26 2.20
C TYR A 72 8.67 -6.99 3.52
N PHE A 73 8.02 -7.21 4.66
CA PHE A 73 8.63 -6.96 5.97
C PHE A 73 9.84 -7.85 6.30
N LYS A 74 9.97 -8.99 5.62
CA LYS A 74 11.09 -9.92 5.79
C LYS A 74 12.23 -9.68 4.80
N SER A 75 11.96 -8.89 3.77
CA SER A 75 12.93 -8.62 2.71
C SER A 75 13.94 -7.56 3.10
N SER A 76 15.13 -7.64 2.54
CA SER A 76 16.13 -6.56 2.60
C SER A 76 15.74 -5.35 1.73
N ALA A 77 14.79 -5.51 0.81
CA ALA A 77 14.29 -4.44 -0.04
C ALA A 77 13.65 -3.29 0.76
N VAL A 78 13.22 -3.54 2.01
CA VAL A 78 12.67 -2.50 2.91
C VAL A 78 13.65 -1.34 3.17
N GLU A 79 14.95 -1.54 3.03
CA GLU A 79 15.97 -0.51 3.28
C GLU A 79 16.11 0.47 2.10
N ARG A 80 15.42 0.23 0.99
CA ARG A 80 15.48 1.05 -0.21
C ARG A 80 14.08 1.50 -0.64
N PRO A 81 13.95 2.64 -1.34
CA PRO A 81 12.69 3.05 -1.94
C PRO A 81 12.33 2.18 -3.15
N ILE A 82 11.10 2.28 -3.65
CA ILE A 82 10.69 1.69 -4.93
C ILE A 82 11.49 2.34 -6.06
N LEU A 83 11.45 3.68 -6.15
CA LEU A 83 12.24 4.44 -7.10
C LEU A 83 13.64 4.67 -6.50
N ASP A 84 14.52 3.71 -6.68
CA ASP A 84 15.90 3.79 -6.21
C ASP A 84 16.84 4.15 -7.36
N PRO A 85 17.34 5.40 -7.43
CA PRO A 85 18.23 5.83 -8.51
C PRO A 85 19.63 5.20 -8.44
N ASN A 86 19.94 4.49 -7.37
CA ASN A 86 21.24 3.85 -7.18
C ASN A 86 21.31 2.42 -7.73
N VAL A 87 20.17 1.85 -8.15
CA VAL A 87 20.15 0.53 -8.79
C VAL A 87 20.83 0.62 -10.14
N ARG A 88 21.87 -0.20 -10.34
CA ARG A 88 22.64 -0.25 -11.59
C ARG A 88 22.42 -1.56 -12.37
N HIS A 89 22.00 -2.61 -11.69
CA HIS A 89 21.71 -3.90 -12.29
C HIS A 89 20.20 -4.10 -12.30
N LEU A 90 19.59 -4.14 -13.47
CA LEU A 90 18.12 -4.18 -13.64
C LEU A 90 17.49 -5.39 -12.96
N ASP A 91 18.17 -6.55 -12.94
CA ASP A 91 17.69 -7.74 -12.22
C ASP A 91 17.48 -7.46 -10.71
N SER A 92 18.17 -6.46 -10.15
CA SER A 92 17.98 -6.06 -8.75
C SER A 92 16.66 -5.32 -8.51
N LEU A 93 15.92 -4.96 -9.56
CA LEU A 93 14.57 -4.39 -9.48
C LEU A 93 13.50 -5.47 -9.29
N LEU A 94 13.80 -6.74 -9.59
CA LEU A 94 12.93 -7.87 -9.34
C LEU A 94 12.95 -8.22 -7.84
N ASN A 95 12.32 -7.39 -7.04
CA ASN A 95 12.34 -7.47 -5.58
C ASN A 95 11.01 -7.00 -4.97
N GLU A 96 10.82 -7.20 -3.67
CA GLU A 96 9.59 -6.94 -2.95
C GLU A 96 9.17 -5.46 -2.92
N ASN A 97 10.05 -4.52 -3.28
CA ASN A 97 9.64 -3.12 -3.48
C ASN A 97 8.74 -2.99 -4.72
N ASN A 98 9.13 -3.60 -5.84
CA ASN A 98 8.37 -3.46 -7.08
C ASN A 98 7.10 -4.33 -7.09
N TYR A 99 7.13 -5.50 -6.46
CA TYR A 99 5.99 -6.43 -6.35
C TYR A 99 5.08 -6.09 -5.16
N GLN A 100 5.48 -6.46 -3.96
CA GLN A 100 4.63 -6.42 -2.76
C GLN A 100 4.35 -5.00 -2.29
N LYS A 101 5.39 -4.16 -2.17
CA LYS A 101 5.17 -2.75 -1.80
C LYS A 101 4.45 -2.00 -2.91
N GLY A 102 4.76 -2.29 -4.20
CA GLY A 102 4.02 -1.76 -5.35
C GLY A 102 2.53 -2.05 -5.28
N ALA A 103 2.16 -3.30 -4.96
CA ALA A 103 0.77 -3.69 -4.72
C ALA A 103 0.14 -2.92 -3.55
N TRP A 104 0.88 -2.69 -2.47
CA TRP A 104 0.44 -1.90 -1.33
C TRP A 104 0.26 -0.42 -1.67
N VAL A 105 1.04 0.15 -2.60
CA VAL A 105 0.80 1.50 -3.13
C VAL A 105 -0.60 1.59 -3.74
N LEU A 106 -0.99 0.62 -4.55
CA LEU A 106 -2.32 0.59 -5.16
C LEU A 106 -3.44 0.34 -4.15
N HIS A 107 -3.22 -0.58 -3.21
CA HIS A 107 -4.20 -0.89 -2.16
C HIS A 107 -4.50 0.31 -1.25
N GLN A 108 -3.47 0.99 -0.78
CA GLN A 108 -3.61 2.22 0.02
C GLN A 108 -4.29 3.34 -0.76
N LEU A 109 -3.91 3.51 -2.03
CA LEU A 109 -4.54 4.48 -2.92
C LEU A 109 -6.04 4.21 -3.07
N ARG A 110 -6.43 2.95 -3.35
CA ARG A 110 -7.85 2.53 -3.41
C ARG A 110 -8.58 2.85 -2.10
N GLY A 111 -7.95 2.56 -0.96
CA GLY A 111 -8.48 2.89 0.37
C GLY A 111 -8.70 4.39 0.60
N MET A 112 -7.88 5.25 0.00
CA MET A 112 -7.97 6.71 0.15
C MET A 112 -9.00 7.36 -0.78
N ILE A 113 -9.15 6.86 -2.03
CA ILE A 113 -10.02 7.50 -3.04
C ILE A 113 -11.30 6.72 -3.32
N GLY A 114 -11.44 5.54 -2.70
CA GLY A 114 -12.59 4.65 -2.88
C GLY A 114 -12.54 3.85 -4.19
N ASP A 115 -13.35 2.78 -4.25
CA ASP A 115 -13.38 1.84 -5.38
C ASP A 115 -13.70 2.53 -6.70
N SER A 116 -14.72 3.38 -6.72
CA SER A 116 -15.16 4.07 -7.94
C SER A 116 -14.07 5.00 -8.50
N GLY A 117 -13.44 5.81 -7.63
CA GLY A 117 -12.32 6.69 -8.02
C GLY A 117 -11.13 5.89 -8.51
N PHE A 118 -10.80 4.80 -7.82
CA PHE A 118 -9.69 3.93 -8.18
C PHE A 118 -9.88 3.26 -9.54
N VAL A 119 -11.03 2.63 -9.78
CA VAL A 119 -11.35 1.96 -11.06
C VAL A 119 -11.43 2.97 -12.21
N THR A 120 -12.01 4.14 -11.96
CA THR A 120 -12.04 5.22 -12.97
C THR A 120 -10.62 5.67 -13.32
N GLY A 121 -9.78 5.87 -12.32
CA GLY A 121 -8.39 6.25 -12.53
C GLY A 121 -7.61 5.20 -13.33
N LEU A 122 -7.74 3.91 -12.99
CA LEU A 122 -7.10 2.82 -13.74
C LEU A 122 -7.55 2.78 -15.21
N ARG A 123 -8.85 2.93 -15.46
CA ARG A 123 -9.38 2.97 -16.84
C ARG A 123 -8.83 4.16 -17.62
N ASN A 124 -8.80 5.34 -17.02
CA ASN A 124 -8.27 6.55 -17.64
C ASN A 124 -6.76 6.42 -17.92
N TYR A 125 -6.01 5.83 -16.98
CA TYR A 125 -4.59 5.56 -17.15
C TYR A 125 -4.36 4.61 -18.33
N TYR A 126 -5.04 3.47 -18.35
CA TYR A 126 -4.97 2.52 -19.46
C TYR A 126 -5.32 3.16 -20.79
N GLN A 127 -6.45 3.87 -20.90
CA GLN A 127 -6.87 4.50 -22.15
C GLN A 127 -5.90 5.55 -22.66
N ARG A 128 -5.23 6.28 -21.76
CA ARG A 128 -4.31 7.37 -22.12
C ARG A 128 -2.95 6.86 -22.57
N TYR A 129 -2.49 5.74 -21.99
CA TYR A 129 -1.12 5.24 -22.20
C TYR A 129 -1.05 3.87 -22.86
N ARG A 130 -2.17 3.23 -23.19
CA ARG A 130 -2.15 1.95 -23.92
C ARG A 130 -1.41 2.09 -25.25
N ASP A 131 -0.70 1.03 -25.60
CA ASP A 131 0.15 0.94 -26.78
C ASP A 131 1.35 1.93 -26.74
N GLY A 132 1.76 2.30 -25.52
CA GLY A 132 2.83 3.24 -25.25
C GLY A 132 3.47 3.04 -23.89
N THR A 133 4.22 4.06 -23.45
CA THR A 133 4.96 4.02 -22.18
C THR A 133 4.48 5.09 -21.20
N ALA A 134 4.74 4.88 -19.91
CA ALA A 134 4.41 5.83 -18.85
C ALA A 134 5.43 5.79 -17.71
N LEU A 135 5.53 6.91 -16.99
CA LEU A 135 6.28 7.04 -15.76
C LEU A 135 5.34 7.09 -14.54
N SER A 136 5.88 6.90 -13.35
CA SER A 136 5.10 7.03 -12.10
C SER A 136 4.41 8.38 -11.95
N ALA A 137 5.01 9.47 -12.47
CA ALA A 137 4.40 10.79 -12.46
C ALA A 137 3.13 10.87 -13.33
N ASP A 138 3.10 10.16 -14.45
CA ASP A 138 1.94 10.07 -15.33
C ASP A 138 0.78 9.38 -14.64
N PHE A 139 1.06 8.25 -13.98
CA PHE A 139 0.06 7.55 -13.18
C PHE A 139 -0.46 8.42 -12.03
N ALA A 140 0.44 9.07 -11.27
CA ALA A 140 0.08 9.97 -10.17
C ALA A 140 -0.84 11.11 -10.63
N LYS A 141 -0.57 11.70 -11.79
CA LYS A 141 -1.39 12.75 -12.39
C LYS A 141 -2.79 12.23 -12.71
N VAL A 142 -2.91 11.09 -13.38
CA VAL A 142 -4.22 10.52 -13.75
C VAL A 142 -5.03 10.17 -12.50
N MET A 143 -4.39 9.62 -11.47
CA MET A 143 -5.08 9.27 -10.23
C MET A 143 -5.50 10.52 -9.43
N SER A 144 -4.71 11.60 -9.46
CA SER A 144 -5.09 12.88 -8.87
C SER A 144 -6.30 13.50 -9.58
N GLU A 145 -6.33 13.43 -10.92
CA GLU A 145 -7.49 13.86 -11.73
C GLU A 145 -8.75 13.05 -11.36
N ALA A 146 -8.64 11.72 -11.28
CA ALA A 146 -9.75 10.83 -10.92
C ALA A 146 -10.24 11.03 -9.48
N ALA A 147 -9.33 11.38 -8.57
CA ALA A 147 -9.64 11.65 -7.16
C ALA A 147 -10.19 13.07 -6.92
N GLY A 148 -10.08 13.97 -7.91
CA GLY A 148 -10.45 15.38 -7.76
C GLY A 148 -9.60 16.13 -6.73
N ARG A 149 -8.40 15.65 -6.42
CA ARG A 149 -7.47 16.25 -5.45
C ARG A 149 -6.03 15.85 -5.73
N ASP A 150 -5.10 16.66 -5.27
CA ASP A 150 -3.67 16.36 -5.36
C ASP A 150 -3.27 15.14 -4.51
N LEU A 151 -2.59 14.19 -5.16
CA LEU A 151 -2.04 12.98 -4.56
C LEU A 151 -0.50 12.93 -4.65
N ASP A 152 0.18 13.98 -5.12
CA ASP A 152 1.64 14.00 -5.28
C ASP A 152 2.38 13.68 -3.99
N TRP A 153 1.89 14.20 -2.85
CA TRP A 153 2.47 13.90 -1.55
C TRP A 153 2.46 12.40 -1.25
N TYR A 154 1.37 11.70 -1.65
CA TYR A 154 1.22 10.27 -1.41
C TYR A 154 2.19 9.45 -2.26
N PHE A 155 2.23 9.72 -3.57
CA PHE A 155 3.14 9.02 -4.47
C PHE A 155 4.60 9.29 -4.12
N ARG A 156 4.95 10.52 -3.75
CA ARG A 156 6.29 10.84 -3.26
C ARG A 156 6.64 10.01 -2.04
N GLN A 157 5.79 10.00 -1.02
CA GLN A 157 6.00 9.19 0.18
C GLN A 157 6.12 7.70 -0.16
N ALA A 158 5.18 7.15 -0.92
CA ALA A 158 5.11 5.72 -1.18
C ALA A 158 6.27 5.20 -2.05
N LEU A 159 6.71 6.01 -3.02
CA LEU A 159 7.67 5.59 -4.03
C LEU A 159 9.13 5.96 -3.69
N THR A 160 9.35 7.04 -2.95
CA THR A 160 10.71 7.54 -2.67
C THR A 160 11.18 7.38 -1.23
N GLN A 161 10.29 6.95 -0.31
CA GLN A 161 10.70 6.62 1.06
C GLN A 161 10.93 5.11 1.20
N PRO A 162 12.07 4.68 1.80
CA PRO A 162 12.29 3.28 2.17
C PRO A 162 11.42 2.89 3.37
N GLY A 163 11.21 1.60 3.58
CA GLY A 163 10.56 1.08 4.78
C GLY A 163 9.04 1.25 4.82
N TYR A 164 8.53 1.34 6.03
CA TYR A 164 7.12 1.44 6.38
C TYR A 164 6.95 2.06 7.78
N PRO A 165 5.80 2.67 8.11
CA PRO A 165 5.55 3.20 9.45
C PRO A 165 5.45 2.09 10.50
N VAL A 166 6.10 2.30 11.64
CA VAL A 166 5.98 1.47 12.85
C VAL A 166 5.33 2.32 13.93
N LEU A 167 4.12 1.99 14.35
CA LEU A 167 3.31 2.82 15.23
C LEU A 167 3.30 2.30 16.66
N ALA A 168 3.74 3.12 17.60
CA ALA A 168 3.48 2.96 19.03
C ALA A 168 2.22 3.77 19.37
N VAL A 169 1.21 3.10 19.93
CA VAL A 169 -0.08 3.73 20.26
C VAL A 169 -0.33 3.59 21.75
N SER A 170 -0.62 4.70 22.39
CA SER A 170 -1.00 4.76 23.79
C SER A 170 -2.30 5.53 23.99
N ALA A 171 -2.94 5.33 25.14
CA ALA A 171 -4.18 5.97 25.52
C ALA A 171 -4.10 6.46 26.96
N SER A 172 -4.61 7.64 27.21
CA SER A 172 -4.72 8.26 28.55
C SER A 172 -6.05 8.99 28.73
N ARG A 173 -6.36 9.40 29.93
CA ARG A 173 -7.50 10.28 30.19
C ARG A 173 -7.00 11.67 30.63
N GLU A 174 -7.47 12.69 29.94
CA GLU A 174 -7.12 14.09 30.20
C GLU A 174 -8.36 14.96 30.08
N GLY A 175 -8.66 15.75 31.10
CA GLY A 175 -9.81 16.68 31.09
C GLY A 175 -11.16 15.98 30.82
N GLY A 176 -11.33 14.73 31.28
CA GLY A 176 -12.57 13.96 31.07
C GLY A 176 -12.66 13.27 29.70
N LYS A 177 -11.75 13.54 28.77
CA LYS A 177 -11.70 12.93 27.44
C LYS A 177 -10.69 11.79 27.37
N LEU A 178 -10.90 10.88 26.42
CA LEU A 178 -9.88 9.90 26.04
C LEU A 178 -8.90 10.57 25.07
N VAL A 179 -7.61 10.56 25.41
CA VAL A 179 -6.55 11.03 24.51
C VAL A 179 -5.79 9.83 23.97
N ILE A 180 -5.74 9.72 22.65
CA ILE A 180 -4.89 8.75 21.95
C ILE A 180 -3.64 9.47 21.46
N GLU A 181 -2.49 8.87 21.72
CA GLU A 181 -1.21 9.29 21.17
C GLU A 181 -0.68 8.20 20.24
N VAL A 182 -0.35 8.60 19.01
CA VAL A 182 0.31 7.75 18.02
C VAL A 182 1.70 8.33 17.79
N ARG A 183 2.74 7.53 18.03
CA ARG A 183 4.13 7.88 17.79
C ARG A 183 4.71 6.96 16.74
N GLN A 184 5.35 7.51 15.73
CA GLN A 184 6.11 6.77 14.74
C GLN A 184 7.44 6.33 15.33
N ALA A 185 7.76 5.05 15.24
CA ALA A 185 8.87 4.41 15.94
C ALA A 185 9.77 3.58 15.00
N GLN A 186 9.64 3.79 13.68
CA GLN A 186 10.55 3.22 12.68
C GLN A 186 11.94 3.86 12.76
N LYS A 187 12.88 3.33 11.99
CA LYS A 187 14.20 3.91 11.81
C LYS A 187 14.08 5.35 11.29
N SER A 188 14.95 6.25 11.77
CA SER A 188 14.97 7.66 11.35
C SER A 188 15.20 7.83 9.86
N GLU A 189 16.01 6.95 9.27
CA GLU A 189 16.36 6.94 7.84
C GLU A 189 15.16 6.66 6.93
N TRP A 190 14.10 6.03 7.48
CA TRP A 190 12.86 5.80 6.75
C TRP A 190 11.94 7.02 6.72
N GLY A 191 12.29 8.08 7.47
CA GLY A 191 11.51 9.32 7.53
C GLY A 191 10.22 9.18 8.31
N THR A 192 9.36 10.19 8.16
CA THR A 192 8.04 10.27 8.78
C THR A 192 6.97 10.03 7.74
N TYR A 193 5.95 9.25 8.08
CA TYR A 193 4.85 8.92 7.20
C TYR A 193 3.60 9.73 7.55
N ARG A 194 2.88 10.10 6.51
CA ARG A 194 1.56 10.70 6.59
C ARG A 194 0.50 9.61 6.41
N LEU A 195 -0.42 9.48 7.37
CA LEU A 195 -1.45 8.45 7.39
C LEU A 195 -2.82 9.10 7.65
N PRO A 196 -3.45 9.70 6.63
CA PRO A 196 -4.75 10.33 6.80
C PRO A 196 -5.83 9.28 7.11
N GLY A 197 -6.67 9.60 8.08
CA GLY A 197 -7.78 8.75 8.47
C GLY A 197 -7.36 7.39 9.05
N LEU A 198 -6.19 7.31 9.73
CA LEU A 198 -5.79 6.09 10.42
C LEU A 198 -6.90 5.60 11.33
N GLU A 199 -7.31 4.36 11.14
CA GLU A 199 -8.36 3.72 11.90
C GLU A 199 -7.81 3.04 13.15
N LEU A 200 -8.52 3.23 14.27
CA LEU A 200 -8.23 2.56 15.53
C LEU A 200 -9.53 1.95 16.08
N MET A 201 -9.49 0.67 16.42
CA MET A 201 -10.60 0.00 17.11
C MET A 201 -10.31 0.00 18.61
N LEU A 202 -11.14 0.70 19.38
CA LEU A 202 -10.99 0.92 20.82
C LEU A 202 -12.11 0.19 21.56
N ASP A 203 -11.85 -0.98 22.14
CA ASP A 203 -12.86 -1.84 22.79
C ASP A 203 -14.12 -2.03 21.92
N GLY A 204 -13.96 -2.23 20.59
CA GLY A 204 -15.06 -2.43 19.64
C GLY A 204 -15.64 -1.13 19.03
N LYS A 205 -15.18 0.05 19.43
CA LYS A 205 -15.59 1.33 18.84
C LYS A 205 -14.53 1.84 17.87
N LEU A 206 -14.91 2.00 16.59
CA LEU A 206 -14.02 2.53 15.56
C LEU A 206 -13.90 4.06 15.68
N VAL A 207 -12.67 4.54 15.72
CA VAL A 207 -12.34 5.97 15.64
C VAL A 207 -11.31 6.21 14.55
N ARG A 208 -11.18 7.47 14.10
CA ARG A 208 -10.22 7.88 13.07
C ARG A 208 -9.42 9.10 13.51
N MET A 209 -8.17 9.11 13.13
CA MET A 209 -7.30 10.28 13.29
C MET A 209 -6.31 10.38 12.14
N ASP A 210 -5.92 11.61 11.80
CA ASP A 210 -4.81 11.83 10.90
C ASP A 210 -3.49 11.74 11.68
N VAL A 211 -2.47 11.19 11.05
CA VAL A 211 -1.10 11.16 11.57
C VAL A 211 -0.21 11.83 10.53
N ASP A 212 0.16 13.08 10.79
CA ASP A 212 0.92 13.90 9.84
C ASP A 212 2.36 14.20 10.31
N GLY A 213 2.73 13.74 11.49
CA GLY A 213 4.04 14.00 12.10
C GLY A 213 4.58 12.81 12.90
N PRO A 214 5.76 12.94 13.50
CA PRO A 214 6.40 11.88 14.26
C PRO A 214 5.59 11.46 15.50
N THR A 215 4.79 12.39 16.05
CA THR A 215 3.85 12.13 17.14
C THR A 215 2.58 12.91 16.88
N GLN A 216 1.45 12.25 17.01
CA GLN A 216 0.13 12.85 16.85
C GLN A 216 -0.75 12.49 18.05
N ARG A 217 -1.45 13.49 18.59
CA ARG A 217 -2.42 13.31 19.69
C ARG A 217 -3.80 13.76 19.25
N LYS A 218 -4.81 13.01 19.66
CA LYS A 218 -6.22 13.38 19.42
C LYS A 218 -7.07 12.99 20.61
N ALA A 219 -7.93 13.92 21.03
CA ALA A 219 -8.93 13.69 22.08
C ALA A 219 -10.25 13.20 21.47
N PHE A 220 -10.87 12.24 22.14
CA PHE A 220 -12.15 11.66 21.77
C PHE A 220 -13.14 11.73 22.92
N ASP A 221 -14.38 12.08 22.60
CA ASP A 221 -15.51 12.10 23.53
C ASP A 221 -16.20 10.71 23.56
N GLY A 222 -17.02 10.47 24.59
CA GLY A 222 -17.85 9.28 24.69
C GLY A 222 -17.11 8.00 25.12
N PHE A 223 -15.99 8.17 25.85
CA PHE A 223 -15.27 7.08 26.52
C PHE A 223 -15.22 7.35 28.03
N SER A 224 -15.79 6.44 28.83
CA SER A 224 -15.79 6.54 30.29
C SER A 224 -14.49 6.07 30.94
N LYS A 225 -13.71 5.24 30.23
CA LYS A 225 -12.44 4.67 30.70
C LYS A 225 -11.42 4.59 29.56
N VAL A 226 -10.15 4.34 29.89
CA VAL A 226 -9.12 4.00 28.92
C VAL A 226 -9.46 2.62 28.33
N PRO A 227 -9.41 2.44 26.98
CA PRO A 227 -9.68 1.16 26.35
C PRO A 227 -8.67 0.10 26.79
N SER A 228 -9.15 -1.10 27.03
CA SER A 228 -8.32 -2.26 27.36
C SER A 228 -7.67 -2.89 26.13
N LYS A 229 -8.29 -2.72 24.97
CA LYS A 229 -7.81 -3.21 23.66
C LYS A 229 -7.80 -2.10 22.63
N ILE A 230 -6.67 -1.92 21.99
CA ILE A 230 -6.49 -1.01 20.86
C ILE A 230 -5.99 -1.83 19.68
N GLU A 231 -6.78 -1.90 18.61
CA GLU A 231 -6.34 -2.45 17.32
C GLU A 231 -6.00 -1.27 16.40
N VAL A 232 -4.85 -1.33 15.76
CA VAL A 232 -4.39 -0.31 14.81
C VAL A 232 -4.68 -0.82 13.42
N ASP A 233 -5.33 0.01 12.61
CA ASP A 233 -5.69 -0.29 11.23
C ASP A 233 -6.44 -1.64 11.08
N PRO A 234 -7.58 -1.81 11.76
CA PRO A 234 -8.30 -3.10 11.80
C PRO A 234 -8.75 -3.57 10.41
N ASN A 235 -8.91 -2.64 9.46
CA ASN A 235 -9.32 -2.95 8.10
C ASN A 235 -8.14 -3.14 7.13
N GLY A 236 -6.89 -3.05 7.61
CA GLY A 236 -5.69 -3.31 6.81
C GLY A 236 -5.53 -2.35 5.62
N ARG A 237 -5.78 -1.06 5.84
CA ARG A 237 -5.70 -0.03 4.78
C ARG A 237 -4.29 0.46 4.53
N TRP A 238 -3.38 0.25 5.49
CA TRP A 238 -2.03 0.79 5.48
C TRP A 238 -0.98 -0.32 5.60
N LEU A 239 0.10 -0.20 4.84
CA LEU A 239 1.30 -1.03 5.01
C LEU A 239 2.05 -0.52 6.25
N LEU A 240 1.75 -1.06 7.41
CA LEU A 240 2.34 -0.61 8.68
C LEU A 240 2.56 -1.77 9.65
N LYS A 241 3.38 -1.53 10.67
CA LYS A 241 3.46 -2.40 11.85
C LYS A 241 3.08 -1.64 13.11
N ARG A 242 2.42 -2.34 14.04
CA ARG A 242 2.28 -1.89 15.41
C ARG A 242 3.55 -2.27 16.18
N LYS A 243 4.10 -1.32 16.91
CA LYS A 243 5.16 -1.61 17.88
C LYS A 243 4.56 -2.37 19.05
N ALA A 244 5.18 -3.52 19.40
CA ALA A 244 4.82 -4.30 20.57
C ALA A 244 5.05 -3.52 21.87
#